data_888c57af75a4f293e484d42369c27bab
#
_entry.id   888c57af75a4f293e484d42369c27bab
#
_cell.length_a   1.000
_cell.length_b   1.000
_cell.length_c   1.000
_cell.angle_alpha   90.00
_cell.angle_beta   90.00
_cell.angle_gamma   90.00
#
_symmetry.space_group_name_H-M   'P 1'
#
loop_
_entity.id
_entity.type
_entity.pdbx_description
1 polymer ?
#
loop_
_entity_poly.entity_id
_entity_poly.type
_entity_poly.pdbx_seq_one_letter_code
_entity_poly.pdbx_strand_id
1 'polypeptide(L)'
;SVKQNLQVMTGWAYNSQPEIAPMPQVDVTRIDSMNPETDLEKALETNYTLMIDKRTLENTDDAANQQIARQTIANDEQKIASGLTDLYNQVLQARDSYNQAQSALALEEQNMAATQTRYDLGMVSRLEYLQAQNTYVQSQADFRIQELSLQAAMDAYDWALKGSLTLS
;
A
#
# COMPACT_ATOMS: atom_id res chain seq x y z
N SER A 1 15.22 6.32 -18.49
CA SER A 1 14.48 6.89 -17.35
C SER A 1 13.21 6.07 -17.08
N VAL A 2 12.65 6.17 -15.86
CA VAL A 2 11.40 5.46 -15.47
C VAL A 2 10.27 5.77 -16.47
N LYS A 3 10.19 7.01 -16.93
CA LYS A 3 9.19 7.45 -17.93
C LYS A 3 9.36 6.71 -19.28
N GLN A 4 10.58 6.49 -19.72
CA GLN A 4 10.85 5.73 -20.96
C GLN A 4 10.48 4.24 -20.81
N ASN A 5 10.78 3.64 -19.66
CA ASN A 5 10.37 2.26 -19.38
C ASN A 5 8.85 2.12 -19.37
N LEU A 6 8.14 3.08 -18.79
CA LEU A 6 6.69 3.11 -18.78
C LEU A 6 6.11 3.22 -20.20
N GLN A 7 6.71 4.07 -21.06
CA GLN A 7 6.31 4.20 -22.48
C GLN A 7 6.46 2.87 -23.23
N VAL A 8 7.57 2.16 -23.02
CA VAL A 8 7.81 0.85 -23.65
C VAL A 8 6.80 -0.18 -23.16
N MET A 9 6.53 -0.23 -21.85
CA MET A 9 5.60 -1.21 -21.26
C MET A 9 4.14 -0.96 -21.64
N THR A 10 3.76 0.29 -21.86
CA THR A 10 2.38 0.66 -22.19
C THR A 10 2.12 0.76 -23.70
N GLY A 11 3.16 0.59 -24.53
CA GLY A 11 3.03 0.72 -25.99
C GLY A 11 2.81 2.15 -26.48
N TRP A 12 3.07 3.16 -25.67
CA TRP A 12 2.97 4.56 -26.08
C TRP A 12 4.05 4.92 -27.10
N ALA A 13 3.72 5.83 -28.03
CA ALA A 13 4.71 6.26 -29.01
C ALA A 13 5.96 6.84 -28.34
N TYR A 14 7.14 6.51 -28.87
CA TYR A 14 8.45 6.90 -28.31
C TYR A 14 8.58 8.40 -28.03
N ASN A 15 7.94 9.24 -28.84
CA ASN A 15 7.96 10.70 -28.70
C ASN A 15 6.74 11.26 -27.94
N SER A 16 5.87 10.42 -27.39
CA SER A 16 4.73 10.88 -26.62
C SER A 16 5.21 11.51 -25.31
N GLN A 17 4.60 12.63 -24.94
CA GLN A 17 4.76 13.24 -23.62
C GLN A 17 3.46 13.04 -22.83
N PRO A 18 3.22 11.81 -22.32
CA PRO A 18 2.01 11.57 -21.56
C PRO A 18 2.02 12.46 -20.32
N GLU A 19 0.92 13.17 -20.11
CA GLU A 19 0.67 13.87 -18.88
C GLU A 19 0.31 12.84 -17.82
N ILE A 20 1.15 12.73 -16.79
CA ILE A 20 0.87 11.86 -15.64
C ILE A 20 -0.01 12.69 -14.72
N ALA A 21 -1.26 12.24 -14.55
CA ALA A 21 -2.16 12.86 -13.59
C ALA A 21 -1.54 12.88 -12.18
N PRO A 22 -1.81 13.89 -11.37
CA PRO A 22 -1.40 13.88 -9.98
C PRO A 22 -2.03 12.67 -9.28
N MET A 23 -1.26 12.06 -8.37
CA MET A 23 -1.75 10.94 -7.58
C MET A 23 -3.00 11.37 -6.80
N PRO A 24 -4.09 10.57 -6.83
CA PRO A 24 -5.25 10.84 -5.99
C PRO A 24 -4.85 10.83 -4.51
N GLN A 25 -5.52 11.64 -3.71
CA GLN A 25 -5.31 11.60 -2.26
C GLN A 25 -5.79 10.26 -1.70
N VAL A 26 -5.04 9.74 -0.74
CA VAL A 26 -5.41 8.49 -0.08
C VAL A 26 -6.69 8.67 0.73
N ASP A 27 -7.69 7.84 0.46
CA ASP A 27 -8.92 7.81 1.25
C ASP A 27 -8.73 6.91 2.48
N VAL A 28 -8.29 7.52 3.57
CA VAL A 28 -8.07 6.81 4.84
C VAL A 28 -9.35 6.24 5.45
N THR A 29 -10.54 6.75 5.07
CA THR A 29 -11.82 6.27 5.61
C THR A 29 -12.16 4.85 5.15
N ARG A 30 -11.55 4.41 4.03
CA ARG A 30 -11.69 3.03 3.55
C ARG A 30 -11.17 2.00 4.55
N ILE A 31 -10.17 2.36 5.37
CA ILE A 31 -9.58 1.44 6.36
C ILE A 31 -10.63 1.01 7.39
N ASP A 32 -11.56 1.90 7.74
CA ASP A 32 -12.62 1.60 8.70
C ASP A 32 -13.63 0.55 8.17
N SER A 33 -13.67 0.35 6.86
CA SER A 33 -14.50 -0.67 6.20
C SER A 33 -13.78 -2.01 5.98
N MET A 34 -12.46 -2.07 6.19
CA MET A 34 -11.67 -3.29 6.04
C MET A 34 -11.79 -4.15 7.30
N ASN A 35 -12.21 -5.39 7.13
CA ASN A 35 -12.30 -6.34 8.23
C ASN A 35 -11.91 -7.74 7.74
N PRO A 36 -10.73 -8.26 8.12
CA PRO A 36 -10.25 -9.55 7.64
C PRO A 36 -11.17 -10.73 8.01
N GLU A 37 -11.96 -10.64 9.09
CA GLU A 37 -12.88 -11.71 9.46
C GLU A 37 -14.09 -11.80 8.51
N THR A 38 -14.68 -10.65 8.17
CA THR A 38 -15.82 -10.59 7.25
C THR A 38 -15.39 -10.72 5.78
N ASP A 39 -14.20 -10.28 5.45
CA ASP A 39 -13.65 -10.32 4.09
C ASP A 39 -13.04 -11.69 3.73
N LEU A 40 -12.83 -12.56 4.73
CA LEU A 40 -12.22 -13.88 4.54
C LEU A 40 -13.02 -14.74 3.56
N GLU A 41 -14.34 -14.78 3.69
CA GLU A 41 -15.20 -15.57 2.80
C GLU A 41 -14.97 -15.21 1.33
N LYS A 42 -14.94 -13.90 1.06
CA LYS A 42 -14.67 -13.39 -0.29
C LYS A 42 -13.26 -13.74 -0.77
N ALA A 43 -12.24 -13.64 0.10
CA ALA A 43 -10.87 -14.00 -0.25
C ALA A 43 -10.73 -15.49 -0.58
N LEU A 44 -11.45 -16.38 0.15
CA LEU A 44 -11.50 -17.82 -0.09
C LEU A 44 -12.21 -18.17 -1.39
N GLU A 45 -13.30 -17.45 -1.74
CA GLU A 45 -14.03 -17.67 -2.98
C GLU A 45 -13.26 -17.25 -4.23
N THR A 46 -12.49 -16.18 -4.13
CA THR A 46 -11.77 -15.59 -5.28
C THR A 46 -10.37 -16.16 -5.48
N ASN A 47 -9.79 -16.83 -4.47
CA ASN A 47 -8.40 -17.31 -4.56
C ASN A 47 -8.24 -18.39 -5.62
N TYR A 48 -7.41 -18.09 -6.62
CA TYR A 48 -7.25 -18.95 -7.80
C TYR A 48 -6.65 -20.32 -7.45
N THR A 49 -5.66 -20.38 -6.57
CA THR A 49 -5.03 -21.64 -6.15
C THR A 49 -6.03 -22.52 -5.43
N LEU A 50 -6.79 -21.97 -4.49
CA LEU A 50 -7.81 -22.72 -3.75
C LEU A 50 -8.93 -23.23 -4.66
N MET A 51 -9.30 -22.46 -5.68
CA MET A 51 -10.28 -22.90 -6.69
C MET A 51 -9.77 -24.12 -7.49
N ILE A 52 -8.48 -24.14 -7.86
CA ILE A 52 -7.85 -25.28 -8.53
C ILE A 52 -7.84 -26.51 -7.61
N ASP A 53 -7.46 -26.35 -6.35
CA ASP A 53 -7.38 -27.45 -5.39
C ASP A 53 -8.74 -28.07 -5.12
N LYS A 54 -9.79 -27.24 -4.96
CA LYS A 54 -11.18 -27.71 -4.83
C LYS A 54 -11.61 -28.51 -6.07
N ARG A 55 -11.26 -28.03 -7.28
CA ARG A 55 -11.58 -28.75 -8.53
C ARG A 55 -10.76 -30.03 -8.67
N THR A 56 -9.54 -30.05 -8.19
CA THR A 56 -8.70 -31.26 -8.17
C THR A 56 -9.31 -32.33 -7.26
N LEU A 57 -9.80 -31.93 -6.08
CA LEU A 57 -10.49 -32.80 -5.16
C LEU A 57 -11.76 -33.44 -5.81
N GLU A 58 -12.57 -32.63 -6.52
CA GLU A 58 -13.77 -33.09 -7.20
C GLU A 58 -13.47 -34.14 -8.29
N ASN A 59 -12.30 -34.06 -8.93
CA ASN A 59 -11.89 -34.96 -10.02
C ASN A 59 -11.01 -36.12 -9.53
N THR A 60 -10.84 -36.31 -8.22
CA THR A 60 -10.00 -37.36 -7.63
C THR A 60 -10.90 -38.49 -7.11
N ASP A 61 -10.78 -39.71 -7.69
CA ASP A 61 -11.58 -40.87 -7.30
C ASP A 61 -10.96 -41.70 -6.17
N ASP A 62 -9.64 -41.63 -5.99
CA ASP A 62 -8.91 -42.38 -4.96
C ASP A 62 -9.04 -41.74 -3.57
N ALA A 63 -9.48 -42.56 -2.59
CA ALA A 63 -9.77 -42.11 -1.24
C ALA A 63 -8.54 -41.52 -0.51
N ALA A 64 -7.34 -42.10 -0.75
CA ALA A 64 -6.10 -41.57 -0.13
C ALA A 64 -5.72 -40.20 -0.71
N ASN A 65 -5.83 -40.06 -2.04
CA ASN A 65 -5.57 -38.79 -2.72
C ASN A 65 -6.62 -37.74 -2.38
N GLN A 66 -7.88 -38.11 -2.19
CA GLN A 66 -8.93 -37.21 -1.69
C GLN A 66 -8.61 -36.68 -0.29
N GLN A 67 -8.07 -37.52 0.61
CA GLN A 67 -7.70 -37.10 1.94
C GLN A 67 -6.54 -36.08 1.89
N ILE A 68 -5.54 -36.32 1.05
CA ILE A 68 -4.42 -35.39 0.84
C ILE A 68 -4.93 -34.05 0.31
N ALA A 69 -5.79 -34.09 -0.72
CA ALA A 69 -6.36 -32.87 -1.31
C ALA A 69 -7.17 -32.05 -0.30
N ARG A 70 -7.98 -32.70 0.54
CA ARG A 70 -8.73 -32.01 1.62
C ARG A 70 -7.80 -31.36 2.63
N GLN A 71 -6.67 -32.01 2.97
CA GLN A 71 -5.69 -31.43 3.89
C GLN A 71 -4.95 -30.25 3.27
N THR A 72 -4.62 -30.31 1.98
CA THR A 72 -4.06 -29.18 1.24
C THR A 72 -5.01 -27.97 1.25
N ILE A 73 -6.29 -28.20 0.89
CA ILE A 73 -7.32 -27.16 0.93
C ILE A 73 -7.42 -26.52 2.33
N ALA A 74 -7.50 -27.32 3.39
CA ALA A 74 -7.59 -26.80 4.76
C ALA A 74 -6.36 -25.96 5.16
N ASN A 75 -5.15 -26.41 4.76
CA ASN A 75 -3.93 -25.64 4.99
C ASN A 75 -3.92 -24.32 4.21
N ASP A 76 -4.41 -24.33 2.97
CA ASP A 76 -4.42 -23.15 2.12
C ASP A 76 -5.49 -22.15 2.57
N GLU A 77 -6.65 -22.62 3.04
CA GLU A 77 -7.65 -21.75 3.69
C GLU A 77 -7.06 -21.05 4.94
N GLN A 78 -6.27 -21.77 5.74
CA GLN A 78 -5.60 -21.17 6.89
C GLN A 78 -4.52 -20.15 6.49
N LYS A 79 -3.75 -20.43 5.43
CA LYS A 79 -2.76 -19.48 4.88
C LYS A 79 -3.42 -18.21 4.34
N ILE A 80 -4.57 -18.35 3.65
CA ILE A 80 -5.33 -17.20 3.18
C ILE A 80 -5.80 -16.34 4.35
N ALA A 81 -6.34 -16.97 5.41
CA ALA A 81 -6.81 -16.25 6.59
C ALA A 81 -5.67 -15.49 7.30
N SER A 82 -4.51 -16.15 7.50
CA SER A 82 -3.35 -15.49 8.11
C SER A 82 -2.79 -14.40 7.21
N GLY A 83 -2.64 -14.66 5.91
CA GLY A 83 -2.13 -13.69 4.95
C GLY A 83 -3.02 -12.44 4.82
N LEU A 84 -4.34 -12.60 4.86
CA LEU A 84 -5.29 -11.47 4.86
C LEU A 84 -5.16 -10.64 6.14
N THR A 85 -4.99 -11.31 7.30
CA THR A 85 -4.76 -10.64 8.59
C THR A 85 -3.43 -9.87 8.58
N ASP A 86 -2.37 -10.46 8.02
CA ASP A 86 -1.07 -9.80 7.91
C ASP A 86 -1.12 -8.56 7.01
N LEU A 87 -1.83 -8.64 5.88
CA LEU A 87 -2.04 -7.49 5.01
C LEU A 87 -2.83 -6.37 5.71
N TYR A 88 -3.86 -6.73 6.48
CA TYR A 88 -4.60 -5.75 7.28
C TYR A 88 -3.70 -5.07 8.32
N ASN A 89 -2.85 -5.83 9.02
CA ASN A 89 -1.89 -5.27 9.97
C ASN A 89 -0.89 -4.33 9.28
N GLN A 90 -0.46 -4.63 8.05
CA GLN A 90 0.38 -3.74 7.26
C GLN A 90 -0.35 -2.43 6.92
N VAL A 91 -1.64 -2.48 6.59
CA VAL A 91 -2.47 -1.27 6.38
C VAL A 91 -2.51 -0.42 7.66
N LEU A 92 -2.73 -1.03 8.83
CA LEU A 92 -2.76 -0.30 10.10
C LEU A 92 -1.40 0.35 10.41
N GLN A 93 -0.29 -0.35 10.21
CA GLN A 93 1.06 0.19 10.40
C GLN A 93 1.35 1.34 9.42
N ALA A 94 0.97 1.19 8.15
CA ALA A 94 1.14 2.23 7.15
C ALA A 94 0.30 3.48 7.47
N ARG A 95 -0.94 3.31 7.98
CA ARG A 95 -1.78 4.40 8.47
C ARG A 95 -1.12 5.15 9.63
N ASP A 96 -0.56 4.42 10.59
CA ASP A 96 0.08 5.05 11.74
C ASP A 96 1.33 5.84 11.31
N SER A 97 2.12 5.31 10.37
CA SER A 97 3.26 6.01 9.77
C SER A 97 2.83 7.26 8.99
N TYR A 98 1.74 7.16 8.24
CA TYR A 98 1.14 8.30 7.52
C TYR A 98 0.70 9.41 8.51
N ASN A 99 0.01 9.07 9.58
CA ASN A 99 -0.43 10.03 10.60
C ASN A 99 0.76 10.71 11.30
N GLN A 100 1.83 9.97 11.58
CA GLN A 100 3.06 10.53 12.15
C GLN A 100 3.73 11.50 11.18
N ALA A 101 3.87 11.13 9.91
CA ALA A 101 4.46 12.00 8.90
C ALA A 101 3.62 13.24 8.64
N GLN A 102 2.29 13.14 8.67
CA GLN A 102 1.37 14.28 8.56
C GLN A 102 1.58 15.26 9.72
N SER A 103 1.69 14.74 10.94
CA SER A 103 1.93 15.58 12.14
C SER A 103 3.29 16.25 12.10
N ALA A 104 4.33 15.53 11.64
CA ALA A 104 5.67 16.06 11.47
C ALA A 104 5.69 17.18 10.41
N LEU A 105 5.03 16.96 9.27
CA LEU A 105 4.93 17.98 8.22
C LEU A 105 4.25 19.26 8.74
N ALA A 106 3.13 19.12 9.47
CA ALA A 106 2.43 20.26 10.05
C ALA A 106 3.29 21.06 11.04
N LEU A 107 4.14 20.38 11.83
CA LEU A 107 5.09 21.02 12.72
C LEU A 107 6.18 21.77 11.94
N GLU A 108 6.76 21.14 10.92
CA GLU A 108 7.82 21.78 10.12
C GLU A 108 7.28 22.94 9.26
N GLU A 109 6.02 22.90 8.85
CA GLU A 109 5.36 24.03 8.20
C GLU A 109 5.26 25.25 9.14
N GLN A 110 4.90 25.04 10.40
CA GLN A 110 4.89 26.10 11.42
C GLN A 110 6.30 26.62 11.71
N ASN A 111 7.29 25.73 11.84
CA ASN A 111 8.69 26.09 12.06
C ASN A 111 9.24 26.93 10.89
N MET A 112 8.93 26.53 9.65
CA MET A 112 9.34 27.24 8.45
C MET A 112 8.70 28.64 8.40
N ALA A 113 7.41 28.76 8.68
CA ALA A 113 6.70 30.05 8.71
C ALA A 113 7.27 31.01 9.78
N ALA A 114 7.55 30.47 10.97
CA ALA A 114 8.18 31.25 12.04
C ALA A 114 9.61 31.69 11.66
N THR A 115 10.39 30.80 11.03
CA THR A 115 11.76 31.08 10.59
C THR A 115 11.76 32.11 9.46
N GLN A 116 10.82 32.04 8.52
CA GLN A 116 10.63 33.02 7.47
C GLN A 116 10.41 34.44 8.09
N THR A 117 9.47 34.54 9.02
CA THR A 117 9.17 35.81 9.69
C THR A 117 10.42 36.40 10.41
N ARG A 118 11.19 35.55 11.10
CA ARG A 118 12.41 35.96 11.77
C ARG A 118 13.53 36.38 10.81
N TYR A 119 13.62 35.71 9.66
CA TYR A 119 14.55 36.05 8.59
C TYR A 119 14.22 37.42 7.97
N ASP A 120 12.94 37.69 7.69
CA ASP A 120 12.48 38.96 7.14
C ASP A 120 12.75 40.15 8.10
N LEU A 121 12.76 39.87 9.41
CA LEU A 121 13.11 40.82 10.45
C LEU A 121 14.63 40.91 10.69
N GLY A 122 15.46 40.18 9.97
CA GLY A 122 16.92 40.16 10.15
C GLY A 122 17.41 39.47 11.43
N MET A 123 16.54 38.63 12.06
CA MET A 123 16.81 37.99 13.36
C MET A 123 17.51 36.62 13.23
N VAL A 124 17.51 36.02 12.04
CA VAL A 124 18.20 34.75 11.74
C VAL A 124 19.05 34.89 10.49
N SER A 125 20.11 34.09 10.42
CA SER A 125 21.02 34.09 9.27
C SER A 125 20.39 33.41 8.05
N ARG A 126 20.92 33.73 6.85
CA ARG A 126 20.53 33.04 5.62
C ARG A 126 20.77 31.52 5.69
N LEU A 127 21.81 31.10 6.42
CA LEU A 127 22.12 29.69 6.59
C LEU A 127 21.03 28.99 7.39
N GLU A 128 20.59 29.55 8.50
CA GLU A 128 19.50 29.01 9.33
C GLU A 128 18.18 28.95 8.56
N TYR A 129 17.87 29.98 7.76
CA TYR A 129 16.70 29.99 6.89
C TYR A 129 16.74 28.85 5.87
N LEU A 130 17.88 28.65 5.18
CA LEU A 130 18.04 27.58 4.21
C LEU A 130 18.00 26.19 4.86
N GLN A 131 18.49 26.04 6.08
CA GLN A 131 18.39 24.81 6.84
C GLN A 131 16.92 24.47 7.16
N ALA A 132 16.16 25.44 7.66
CA ALA A 132 14.73 25.26 7.92
C ALA A 132 13.96 24.90 6.64
N GLN A 133 14.28 25.58 5.53
CA GLN A 133 13.68 25.26 4.23
C GLN A 133 13.97 23.82 3.78
N ASN A 134 15.22 23.36 3.94
CA ASN A 134 15.59 21.98 3.60
C ASN A 134 14.86 20.96 4.48
N THR A 135 14.75 21.21 5.79
CA THR A 135 14.02 20.34 6.71
C THR A 135 12.54 20.25 6.32
N TYR A 136 11.92 21.38 5.99
CA TYR A 136 10.54 21.40 5.52
C TYR A 136 10.35 20.61 4.21
N VAL A 137 11.24 20.78 3.24
CA VAL A 137 11.20 20.03 1.97
C VAL A 137 11.38 18.53 2.20
N GLN A 138 12.27 18.13 3.13
CA GLN A 138 12.43 16.73 3.51
C GLN A 138 11.14 16.16 4.13
N SER A 139 10.54 16.91 5.06
CA SER A 139 9.28 16.50 5.70
C SER A 139 8.13 16.36 4.68
N GLN A 140 8.08 17.23 3.67
CA GLN A 140 7.13 17.09 2.55
C GLN A 140 7.37 15.80 1.75
N ALA A 141 8.63 15.47 1.47
CA ALA A 141 8.98 14.26 0.73
C ALA A 141 8.65 13.01 1.56
N ASP A 142 8.96 13.01 2.86
CA ASP A 142 8.67 11.90 3.77
C ASP A 142 7.16 11.65 3.88
N PHE A 143 6.37 12.72 4.01
CA PHE A 143 4.91 12.60 4.01
C PHE A 143 4.39 11.95 2.72
N ARG A 144 4.91 12.37 1.55
CA ARG A 144 4.53 11.76 0.26
C ARG A 144 4.91 10.30 0.14
N ILE A 145 6.04 9.91 0.71
CA ILE A 145 6.45 8.50 0.76
C ILE A 145 5.48 7.67 1.61
N GLN A 146 5.08 8.19 2.79
CA GLN A 146 4.12 7.48 3.64
C GLN A 146 2.72 7.43 3.03
N GLU A 147 2.29 8.46 2.33
CA GLU A 147 1.04 8.47 1.55
C GLU A 147 1.04 7.36 0.49
N LEU A 148 2.13 7.22 -0.27
CA LEU A 148 2.30 6.15 -1.26
C LEU A 148 2.33 4.76 -0.60
N SER A 149 3.00 4.64 0.54
CA SER A 149 3.11 3.38 1.27
C SER A 149 1.75 2.92 1.80
N LEU A 150 0.94 3.85 2.30
CA LEU A 150 -0.42 3.55 2.74
C LEU A 150 -1.30 3.11 1.57
N GLN A 151 -1.25 3.83 0.44
CA GLN A 151 -2.00 3.44 -0.75
C GLN A 151 -1.60 2.04 -1.23
N ALA A 152 -0.30 1.75 -1.27
CA ALA A 152 0.20 0.44 -1.69
C ALA A 152 -0.26 -0.70 -0.75
N ALA A 153 -0.29 -0.45 0.56
CA ALA A 153 -0.78 -1.44 1.53
C ALA A 153 -2.29 -1.70 1.36
N MET A 154 -3.09 -0.64 1.15
CA MET A 154 -4.53 -0.77 0.89
C MET A 154 -4.80 -1.50 -0.43
N ASP A 155 -4.04 -1.20 -1.47
CA ASP A 155 -4.16 -1.88 -2.76
C ASP A 155 -3.77 -3.36 -2.65
N ALA A 156 -2.75 -3.70 -1.86
CA ALA A 156 -2.37 -5.08 -1.61
C ALA A 156 -3.49 -5.89 -0.93
N TYR A 157 -4.16 -5.30 0.07
CA TYR A 157 -5.32 -5.88 0.70
C TYR A 157 -6.47 -6.10 -0.30
N ASP A 158 -6.80 -5.09 -1.09
CA ASP A 158 -7.85 -5.18 -2.13
C ASP A 158 -7.54 -6.27 -3.19
N TRP A 159 -6.27 -6.41 -3.57
CA TRP A 159 -5.85 -7.46 -4.50
C TRP A 159 -5.95 -8.84 -3.87
N ALA A 160 -5.68 -8.99 -2.58
CA ALA A 160 -5.91 -10.25 -1.87
C ALA A 160 -7.38 -10.67 -1.93
N LEU A 161 -8.31 -9.72 -1.78
CA LEU A 161 -9.75 -9.97 -1.92
C LEU A 161 -10.18 -10.30 -3.36
N LYS A 162 -9.31 -10.09 -4.35
CA LYS A 162 -9.51 -10.44 -5.77
C LYS A 162 -8.75 -11.72 -6.17
N GLY A 163 -8.22 -12.44 -5.19
CA GLY A 163 -7.60 -13.75 -5.40
C GLY A 163 -6.10 -13.73 -5.69
N SER A 164 -5.41 -12.59 -5.55
CA SER A 164 -3.97 -12.48 -5.85
C SER A 164 -3.06 -12.95 -4.70
N LEU A 165 -3.60 -13.40 -3.57
CA LEU A 165 -2.82 -13.90 -2.46
C LEU A 165 -2.10 -15.20 -2.86
N THR A 166 -0.75 -15.16 -2.90
CA THR A 166 0.07 -16.32 -3.22
C THR A 166 0.24 -17.21 -1.99
N LEU A 167 -0.04 -18.50 -2.15
CA LEU A 167 0.10 -19.52 -1.12
C LEU A 167 1.52 -20.11 -1.23
N SER A 168 2.48 -19.51 -0.51
CA SER A 168 3.87 -19.98 -0.45
C SER A 168 4.12 -20.81 0.81
#